data_0b57a2184c25d0fcc63d64684d634e1d
#
_entry.id   0b57a2184c25d0fcc63d64684d634e1d
#
_cell.length_a   1.000
_cell.length_b   1.000
_cell.length_c   1.000
_cell.angle_alpha   90.00
_cell.angle_beta   90.00
_cell.angle_gamma   90.00
#
_symmetry.space_group_name_H-M   'P 1'
#
loop_
_entity.id
_entity.type
_entity.pdbx_description
1 polymer ?
#
loop_
_entity_poly.entity_id
_entity_poly.type
_entity_poly.pdbx_seq_one_letter_code
_entity_poly.pdbx_strand_id
1 'polypeptide(L)'
;YDLIRRNLNATNLFAFGIGSSVNRYLIESMAHAGEGEPFVITGSNEVAGVGERFRRYVEAPLMSRIKARGKGVELYDMEPAEIPVMLAERPIVVFGKYRQAQAGAAIELTGATAQNDYRASLSLADEGRRNPAELLPILWARQRLMRLSDRQGNDAELNRDAIVDLGLRYSLLTQYTSFVAVDETVVNPDADATDVKQPLPLPQGVSELALARPVPEPELGWLMLLLVGLFGGECLIRRRDHGRR
;
A
#
# COMPACT_ATOMS: atom_id res chain seq x y z
N TYR A 1 -4.12 -0.63 12.95
CA TYR A 1 -3.98 -2.06 12.60
C TYR A 1 -3.70 -2.91 13.85
N ASP A 2 -2.88 -2.45 14.80
CA ASP A 2 -2.57 -3.17 16.04
C ASP A 2 -3.82 -3.44 16.90
N LEU A 3 -4.78 -2.53 16.91
CA LEU A 3 -6.07 -2.74 17.56
C LEU A 3 -6.83 -3.92 16.93
N ILE A 4 -6.84 -4.01 15.59
CA ILE A 4 -7.47 -5.12 14.88
C ILE A 4 -6.80 -6.43 15.28
N ARG A 5 -5.47 -6.53 15.16
CA ARG A 5 -4.70 -7.75 15.49
C ARG A 5 -4.91 -8.20 16.93
N ARG A 6 -4.86 -7.26 17.89
CA ARG A 6 -5.04 -7.59 19.32
C ARG A 6 -6.43 -8.10 19.66
N ASN A 7 -7.45 -7.72 18.88
CA ASN A 7 -8.84 -8.09 19.13
C ASN A 7 -9.35 -9.16 18.15
N LEU A 8 -8.51 -9.64 17.22
CA LEU A 8 -8.94 -10.56 16.17
C LEU A 8 -9.36 -11.92 16.74
N ASN A 9 -8.62 -12.45 17.74
CA ASN A 9 -8.81 -13.78 18.30
C ASN A 9 -8.95 -14.85 17.20
N ALA A 10 -10.09 -15.55 17.15
CA ALA A 10 -10.41 -16.57 16.15
C ALA A 10 -11.37 -16.04 15.05
N THR A 11 -11.39 -14.75 14.81
CA THR A 11 -12.29 -14.10 13.83
C THR A 11 -11.51 -13.53 12.66
N ASN A 12 -12.20 -13.28 11.55
CA ASN A 12 -11.65 -12.57 10.40
C ASN A 12 -12.38 -11.22 10.24
N LEU A 13 -11.67 -10.19 9.82
CA LEU A 13 -12.23 -8.88 9.54
C LEU A 13 -12.31 -8.66 8.02
N PHE A 14 -13.52 -8.47 7.52
CA PHE A 14 -13.75 -8.11 6.12
C PHE A 14 -13.97 -6.60 6.02
N ALA A 15 -13.18 -5.93 5.18
CA ALA A 15 -13.23 -4.49 5.01
C ALA A 15 -13.94 -4.13 3.70
N PHE A 16 -14.93 -3.23 3.76
CA PHE A 16 -15.68 -2.76 2.60
C PHE A 16 -15.40 -1.28 2.36
N GLY A 17 -14.98 -0.94 1.15
CA GLY A 17 -14.87 0.42 0.66
C GLY A 17 -15.91 0.68 -0.42
N ILE A 18 -16.82 1.63 -0.19
CA ILE A 18 -17.91 1.92 -1.13
C ILE A 18 -17.82 3.37 -1.60
N GLY A 19 -17.82 3.59 -2.91
CA GLY A 19 -17.79 4.90 -3.53
C GLY A 19 -16.63 5.10 -4.50
N SER A 20 -16.63 6.23 -5.21
CA SER A 20 -15.63 6.56 -6.24
C SER A 20 -14.26 7.01 -5.69
N SER A 21 -14.21 7.42 -4.41
CA SER A 21 -13.00 7.96 -3.76
C SER A 21 -12.55 7.13 -2.57
N VAL A 22 -12.62 5.80 -2.70
CA VAL A 22 -12.22 4.87 -1.64
C VAL A 22 -10.71 4.89 -1.46
N ASN A 23 -10.26 5.06 -0.21
CA ASN A 23 -8.87 4.82 0.14
C ASN A 23 -8.59 3.30 0.13
N ARG A 24 -8.25 2.80 -1.06
CA ARG A 24 -8.00 1.37 -1.29
C ARG A 24 -6.92 0.82 -0.36
N TYR A 25 -5.83 1.58 -0.17
CA TYR A 25 -4.74 1.17 0.72
C TYR A 25 -5.23 0.92 2.15
N LEU A 26 -6.07 1.81 2.68
CA LEU A 26 -6.64 1.65 4.03
C LEU A 26 -7.50 0.39 4.13
N ILE A 27 -8.39 0.16 3.16
CA ILE A 27 -9.29 -1.01 3.14
C ILE A 27 -8.50 -2.31 3.02
N GLU A 28 -7.51 -2.36 2.15
CA GLU A 28 -6.62 -3.52 1.96
C GLU A 28 -5.80 -3.80 3.23
N SER A 29 -5.19 -2.78 3.82
CA SER A 29 -4.39 -2.95 5.04
C SER A 29 -5.23 -3.37 6.25
N MET A 30 -6.46 -2.87 6.39
CA MET A 30 -7.40 -3.32 7.44
C MET A 30 -7.77 -4.79 7.26
N ALA A 31 -8.10 -5.20 6.04
CA ALA A 31 -8.44 -6.60 5.74
C ALA A 31 -7.23 -7.52 5.99
N HIS A 32 -6.03 -7.12 5.57
CA HIS A 32 -4.80 -7.86 5.85
C HIS A 32 -4.52 -7.98 7.35
N ALA A 33 -4.64 -6.89 8.10
CA ALA A 33 -4.45 -6.91 9.55
C ALA A 33 -5.48 -7.80 10.26
N GLY A 34 -6.65 -7.97 9.66
CA GLY A 34 -7.77 -8.77 10.16
C GLY A 34 -7.88 -10.16 9.54
N GLU A 35 -6.86 -10.63 8.83
CA GLU A 35 -6.84 -11.96 8.18
C GLU A 35 -8.05 -12.24 7.26
N GLY A 36 -8.73 -11.16 6.81
CA GLY A 36 -9.89 -11.21 5.94
C GLY A 36 -9.57 -10.77 4.51
N GLU A 37 -10.60 -10.28 3.81
CA GLU A 37 -10.54 -9.86 2.42
C GLU A 37 -11.07 -8.45 2.25
N PRO A 38 -10.42 -7.60 1.43
CA PRO A 38 -10.94 -6.29 1.08
C PRO A 38 -11.97 -6.37 -0.04
N PHE A 39 -13.03 -5.62 0.08
CA PHE A 39 -14.06 -5.45 -0.95
C PHE A 39 -14.17 -3.98 -1.32
N VAL A 40 -13.79 -3.62 -2.54
CA VAL A 40 -13.93 -2.26 -3.05
C VAL A 40 -15.03 -2.25 -4.11
N ILE A 41 -16.03 -1.40 -3.89
CA ILE A 41 -17.22 -1.23 -4.74
C ILE A 41 -17.22 0.20 -5.24
N THR A 42 -16.92 0.41 -6.51
CA THR A 42 -16.84 1.74 -7.13
C THR A 42 -18.11 2.13 -7.88
N GLY A 43 -18.93 1.15 -8.25
CA GLY A 43 -20.17 1.35 -8.98
C GLY A 43 -21.30 0.44 -8.49
N SER A 44 -22.54 0.90 -8.69
CA SER A 44 -23.75 0.16 -8.29
C SER A 44 -23.91 -1.19 -8.99
N ASN A 45 -23.35 -1.33 -10.18
CA ASN A 45 -23.35 -2.57 -10.97
C ASN A 45 -22.50 -3.68 -10.34
N GLU A 46 -21.54 -3.33 -9.47
CA GLU A 46 -20.64 -4.28 -8.80
C GLU A 46 -21.22 -4.87 -7.52
N VAL A 47 -22.21 -4.20 -6.91
CA VAL A 47 -22.76 -4.53 -5.59
C VAL A 47 -23.22 -5.97 -5.48
N ALA A 48 -24.02 -6.44 -6.45
CA ALA A 48 -24.57 -7.79 -6.42
C ALA A 48 -23.46 -8.86 -6.53
N GLY A 49 -22.49 -8.67 -7.40
CA GLY A 49 -21.36 -9.59 -7.58
C GLY A 49 -20.44 -9.65 -6.36
N VAL A 50 -20.17 -8.50 -5.75
CA VAL A 50 -19.36 -8.42 -4.53
C VAL A 50 -20.09 -9.04 -3.34
N GLY A 51 -21.40 -8.78 -3.20
CA GLY A 51 -22.23 -9.36 -2.15
C GLY A 51 -22.28 -10.88 -2.24
N GLU A 52 -22.44 -11.44 -3.43
CA GLU A 52 -22.44 -12.88 -3.64
C GLU A 52 -21.07 -13.52 -3.35
N ARG A 53 -19.98 -12.86 -3.73
CA ARG A 53 -18.62 -13.32 -3.41
C ARG A 53 -18.38 -13.31 -1.90
N PHE A 54 -18.78 -12.26 -1.20
CA PHE A 54 -18.69 -12.19 0.25
C PHE A 54 -19.51 -13.30 0.93
N ARG A 55 -20.75 -13.52 0.47
CA ARG A 55 -21.62 -14.58 0.99
C ARG A 55 -20.93 -15.95 0.91
N ARG A 56 -20.34 -16.29 -0.25
CA ARG A 56 -19.59 -17.55 -0.42
C ARG A 56 -18.39 -17.68 0.51
N TYR A 57 -17.70 -16.56 0.81
CA TYR A 57 -16.58 -16.60 1.74
C TYR A 57 -16.98 -16.91 3.17
N VAL A 58 -18.11 -16.38 3.63
CA VAL A 58 -18.52 -16.51 5.04
C VAL A 58 -19.40 -17.73 5.30
N GLU A 59 -20.05 -18.28 4.29
CA GLU A 59 -20.97 -19.41 4.47
C GLU A 59 -20.29 -20.69 4.94
N ALA A 60 -19.07 -20.96 4.47
CA ALA A 60 -18.37 -22.19 4.86
C ALA A 60 -16.85 -21.99 4.82
N PRO A 61 -16.18 -21.80 5.95
CA PRO A 61 -14.74 -21.94 5.99
C PRO A 61 -14.35 -23.37 5.62
N LEU A 62 -13.49 -23.53 4.62
CA LEU A 62 -13.05 -24.83 4.14
C LEU A 62 -12.14 -25.51 5.16
N MET A 63 -11.25 -24.76 5.79
CA MET A 63 -10.33 -25.26 6.79
C MET A 63 -9.87 -24.18 7.75
N SER A 64 -9.81 -24.49 9.02
CA SER A 64 -9.33 -23.64 10.09
C SER A 64 -8.18 -24.30 10.85
N ARG A 65 -7.55 -23.55 11.77
CA ARG A 65 -6.44 -24.06 12.61
C ARG A 65 -5.33 -24.73 11.80
N ILE A 66 -5.00 -24.11 10.66
CA ILE A 66 -4.03 -24.63 9.71
C ILE A 66 -2.64 -24.53 10.31
N LYS A 67 -1.87 -25.60 10.26
CA LYS A 67 -0.48 -25.64 10.72
C LYS A 67 0.37 -26.39 9.69
N ALA A 68 1.53 -25.81 9.37
CA ALA A 68 2.57 -26.45 8.59
C ALA A 68 3.73 -26.84 9.50
N ARG A 69 4.16 -28.09 9.43
CA ARG A 69 5.28 -28.63 10.21
C ARG A 69 6.26 -29.36 9.32
N GLY A 70 7.55 -29.21 9.59
CA GLY A 70 8.58 -30.01 8.94
C GLY A 70 8.71 -31.38 9.60
N LYS A 71 8.76 -32.44 8.76
CA LYS A 71 9.16 -33.78 9.16
C LYS A 71 10.52 -34.08 8.55
N GLY A 72 11.54 -34.30 9.38
CA GLY A 72 12.93 -34.45 8.91
C GLY A 72 13.51 -33.16 8.28
N VAL A 73 12.93 -32.02 8.59
CA VAL A 73 13.35 -30.70 8.11
C VAL A 73 12.92 -29.64 9.11
N GLU A 74 13.72 -28.62 9.32
CA GLU A 74 13.36 -27.47 10.14
C GLU A 74 12.79 -26.37 9.25
N LEU A 75 11.54 -25.95 9.50
CA LEU A 75 10.90 -24.80 8.85
C LEU A 75 11.10 -23.56 9.73
N TYR A 76 11.46 -22.45 9.10
CA TYR A 76 11.62 -21.17 9.79
C TYR A 76 11.23 -20.00 8.89
N ASP A 77 11.11 -18.81 9.48
CA ASP A 77 10.73 -17.58 8.76
C ASP A 77 9.48 -17.77 7.87
N MET A 78 8.43 -18.36 8.44
CA MET A 78 7.18 -18.56 7.73
C MET A 78 6.43 -17.24 7.53
N GLU A 79 5.89 -17.03 6.32
CA GLU A 79 5.08 -15.87 5.96
C GLU A 79 3.80 -16.34 5.22
N PRO A 80 2.61 -16.08 5.78
CA PRO A 80 2.37 -15.46 7.09
C PRO A 80 2.84 -16.34 8.25
N ALA A 81 3.20 -15.73 9.38
CA ALA A 81 3.65 -16.44 10.58
C ALA A 81 2.56 -17.35 11.16
N GLU A 82 1.30 -16.91 11.07
CA GLU A 82 0.11 -17.69 11.37
C GLU A 82 -0.67 -17.87 10.06
N ILE A 83 -1.04 -19.14 9.76
CA ILE A 83 -1.76 -19.44 8.53
C ILE A 83 -3.24 -19.14 8.76
N PRO A 84 -3.85 -18.21 8.01
CA PRO A 84 -5.22 -17.80 8.20
C PRO A 84 -6.22 -18.93 7.89
N VAL A 85 -7.48 -18.72 8.23
CA VAL A 85 -8.59 -19.59 7.86
C VAL A 85 -8.72 -19.65 6.35
N MET A 86 -8.81 -20.87 5.80
CA MET A 86 -9.05 -21.07 4.37
C MET A 86 -10.53 -20.88 4.07
N LEU A 87 -10.83 -19.88 3.25
CA LEU A 87 -12.16 -19.60 2.77
C LEU A 87 -12.34 -20.15 1.34
N ALA A 88 -13.59 -20.34 0.92
CA ALA A 88 -13.90 -20.73 -0.44
C ALA A 88 -13.32 -19.73 -1.47
N GLU A 89 -12.82 -20.24 -2.58
CA GLU A 89 -12.25 -19.44 -3.69
C GLU A 89 -11.02 -18.58 -3.32
N ARG A 90 -10.47 -18.74 -2.12
CA ARG A 90 -9.27 -18.03 -1.67
C ARG A 90 -8.14 -19.02 -1.34
N PRO A 91 -7.22 -19.27 -2.27
CA PRO A 91 -6.05 -20.07 -1.97
C PRO A 91 -5.15 -19.37 -0.95
N ILE A 92 -4.61 -20.12 -0.02
CA ILE A 92 -3.61 -19.62 0.92
C ILE A 92 -2.24 -19.95 0.37
N VAL A 93 -1.41 -18.95 0.20
CA VAL A 93 0.00 -19.11 -0.18
C VAL A 93 0.85 -18.85 1.05
N VAL A 94 1.68 -19.82 1.41
CA VAL A 94 2.60 -19.72 2.54
C VAL A 94 4.02 -19.83 2.00
N PHE A 95 4.83 -18.86 2.31
CA PHE A 95 6.26 -18.88 2.04
C PHE A 95 7.01 -19.24 3.33
N GLY A 96 8.13 -19.91 3.20
CA GLY A 96 8.96 -20.24 4.35
C GLY A 96 10.36 -20.64 3.91
N LYS A 97 11.26 -20.66 4.86
CA LYS A 97 12.61 -21.18 4.68
C LYS A 97 12.75 -22.51 5.37
N TYR A 98 13.64 -23.31 4.90
CA TYR A 98 13.94 -24.58 5.53
C TYR A 98 15.45 -24.82 5.61
N ARG A 99 15.85 -25.66 6.56
CA ARG A 99 17.24 -26.10 6.73
C ARG A 99 17.27 -27.53 7.27
N GLN A 100 18.45 -28.17 7.16
CA GLN A 100 18.71 -29.51 7.68
C GLN A 100 17.74 -30.57 7.13
N ALA A 101 17.42 -30.49 5.82
CA ALA A 101 16.55 -31.47 5.19
C ALA A 101 17.25 -32.84 5.13
N GLN A 102 16.66 -33.84 5.77
CA GLN A 102 17.07 -35.24 5.74
C GLN A 102 16.49 -35.96 4.51
N ALA A 103 17.02 -37.11 4.19
CA ALA A 103 16.42 -37.97 3.17
C ALA A 103 14.96 -38.32 3.54
N GLY A 104 14.03 -38.10 2.63
CA GLY A 104 12.60 -38.28 2.88
C GLY A 104 11.93 -37.19 3.68
N ALA A 105 12.58 -36.01 3.78
CA ALA A 105 11.98 -34.84 4.42
C ALA A 105 10.68 -34.44 3.73
N ALA A 106 9.70 -34.02 4.53
CA ALA A 106 8.38 -33.62 4.08
C ALA A 106 7.83 -32.44 4.89
N ILE A 107 6.90 -31.72 4.31
CA ILE A 107 6.07 -30.73 4.99
C ILE A 107 4.71 -31.34 5.28
N GLU A 108 4.36 -31.46 6.56
CA GLU A 108 3.04 -31.90 6.99
C GLU A 108 2.12 -30.70 7.19
N LEU A 109 0.99 -30.70 6.50
CA LEU A 109 -0.07 -29.71 6.65
C LEU A 109 -1.21 -30.35 7.46
N THR A 110 -1.65 -29.69 8.51
CA THR A 110 -2.79 -30.12 9.33
C THR A 110 -3.78 -28.97 9.47
N GLY A 111 -5.05 -29.29 9.61
CA GLY A 111 -6.11 -28.31 9.83
C GLY A 111 -7.42 -29.00 10.20
N ALA A 112 -8.43 -28.21 10.57
CA ALA A 112 -9.76 -28.72 10.86
C ALA A 112 -10.73 -28.24 9.78
N THR A 113 -11.48 -29.17 9.20
CA THR A 113 -12.62 -28.91 8.33
C THR A 113 -13.92 -28.99 9.13
N ALA A 114 -15.04 -28.67 8.51
CA ALA A 114 -16.35 -28.81 9.15
C ALA A 114 -16.70 -30.27 9.54
N GLN A 115 -16.09 -31.26 8.89
CA GLN A 115 -16.42 -32.68 9.04
C GLN A 115 -15.34 -33.44 9.79
N ASN A 116 -14.06 -33.20 9.49
CA ASN A 116 -12.94 -33.98 9.99
C ASN A 116 -11.67 -33.17 10.11
N ASP A 117 -10.67 -33.70 10.82
CA ASP A 117 -9.31 -33.17 10.76
C ASP A 117 -8.68 -33.50 9.40
N TYR A 118 -8.07 -32.52 8.79
CA TYR A 118 -7.33 -32.61 7.54
C TYR A 118 -5.85 -32.85 7.81
N ARG A 119 -5.24 -33.73 7.05
CA ARG A 119 -3.80 -33.95 7.06
C ARG A 119 -3.31 -34.25 5.65
N ALA A 120 -2.25 -33.53 5.23
CA ALA A 120 -1.53 -33.79 3.99
C ALA A 120 -0.04 -33.77 4.25
N SER A 121 0.73 -34.48 3.45
CA SER A 121 2.19 -34.51 3.49
C SER A 121 2.74 -34.25 2.10
N LEU A 122 3.64 -33.29 1.98
CA LEU A 122 4.32 -32.91 0.73
C LEU A 122 5.79 -33.28 0.86
N SER A 123 6.28 -34.17 0.00
CA SER A 123 7.68 -34.57 -0.05
C SER A 123 8.53 -33.44 -0.63
N LEU A 124 9.59 -33.05 0.06
CA LEU A 124 10.56 -32.08 -0.45
C LEU A 124 11.44 -32.64 -1.58
N ALA A 125 11.55 -33.96 -1.70
CA ALA A 125 12.33 -34.61 -2.76
C ALA A 125 11.69 -34.45 -4.13
N ASP A 126 10.36 -34.50 -4.20
CA ASP A 126 9.62 -34.48 -5.44
C ASP A 126 9.39 -33.09 -6.00
N GLU A 127 9.27 -32.09 -5.13
CA GLU A 127 8.94 -30.71 -5.51
C GLU A 127 10.15 -29.77 -5.52
N GLY A 128 11.19 -30.07 -4.73
CA GLY A 128 12.27 -29.16 -4.41
C GLY A 128 13.30 -28.87 -5.53
N ARG A 129 13.16 -29.48 -6.70
CA ARG A 129 14.16 -29.35 -7.79
C ARG A 129 13.61 -28.79 -9.10
N ARG A 130 12.37 -28.41 -9.14
CA ARG A 130 11.87 -27.63 -10.28
C ARG A 130 12.38 -26.20 -10.13
N ASN A 131 13.61 -26.01 -10.58
CA ASN A 131 14.32 -24.75 -10.73
C ASN A 131 13.76 -23.67 -9.79
N PRO A 132 14.32 -23.53 -8.58
CA PRO A 132 13.80 -22.52 -7.65
C PRO A 132 13.96 -21.23 -8.39
N ALA A 133 12.86 -20.74 -8.88
CA ALA A 133 12.87 -19.48 -9.53
C ALA A 133 13.57 -18.52 -8.55
N GLU A 134 14.53 -17.76 -9.03
CA GLU A 134 15.17 -16.64 -8.31
C GLU A 134 14.13 -15.73 -7.66
N LEU A 135 12.87 -15.88 -8.09
CA LEU A 135 11.68 -15.17 -7.63
C LEU A 135 11.17 -15.60 -6.26
N LEU A 136 11.35 -16.87 -5.82
CA LEU A 136 10.81 -17.32 -4.52
C LEU A 136 11.36 -16.53 -3.33
N PRO A 137 12.66 -16.25 -3.24
CA PRO A 137 13.21 -15.38 -2.19
C PRO A 137 12.63 -13.97 -2.23
N ILE A 138 12.40 -13.43 -3.42
CA ILE A 138 11.81 -12.10 -3.62
C ILE A 138 10.36 -12.10 -3.16
N LEU A 139 9.57 -13.11 -3.51
CA LEU A 139 8.17 -13.23 -3.10
C LEU A 139 8.04 -13.37 -1.58
N TRP A 140 8.89 -14.19 -0.95
CA TRP A 140 8.97 -14.29 0.51
C TRP A 140 9.31 -12.93 1.15
N ALA A 141 10.31 -12.24 0.62
CA ALA A 141 10.73 -10.95 1.14
C ALA A 141 9.64 -9.88 0.99
N ARG A 142 8.88 -9.89 -0.12
CA ARG A 142 7.74 -8.99 -0.33
C ARG A 142 6.63 -9.26 0.69
N GLN A 143 6.31 -10.52 0.96
CA GLN A 143 5.30 -10.86 1.95
C GLN A 143 5.71 -10.42 3.36
N ARG A 144 6.98 -10.63 3.72
CA ARG A 144 7.54 -10.16 4.99
C ARG A 144 7.56 -8.63 5.09
N LEU A 145 7.93 -7.95 4.00
CA LEU A 145 7.92 -6.50 3.92
C LEU A 145 6.51 -5.94 4.15
N MET A 146 5.50 -6.52 3.51
CA MET A 146 4.11 -6.11 3.66
C MET A 146 3.68 -6.19 5.14
N ARG A 147 3.98 -7.32 5.81
CA ARG A 147 3.68 -7.51 7.24
C ARG A 147 4.43 -6.52 8.16
N LEU A 148 5.67 -6.18 7.85
CA LEU A 148 6.44 -5.21 8.62
C LEU A 148 5.95 -3.77 8.39
N SER A 149 5.57 -3.44 7.16
CA SER A 149 5.02 -2.12 6.81
C SER A 149 3.65 -1.87 7.45
N ASP A 150 2.83 -2.91 7.61
CA ASP A 150 1.53 -2.82 8.28
C ASP A 150 1.65 -2.60 9.80
N ARG A 151 2.82 -2.85 10.40
CA ARG A 151 3.09 -2.67 11.83
C ARG A 151 3.65 -1.28 12.16
N GLN A 152 3.12 -0.23 11.59
CA GLN A 152 3.59 1.15 11.79
C GLN A 152 3.17 1.78 13.15
N GLY A 153 2.93 0.97 14.20
CA GLY A 153 2.67 1.45 15.55
C GLY A 153 3.94 1.83 16.31
N ASN A 154 3.95 1.52 17.61
CA ASN A 154 5.07 1.82 18.55
C ASN A 154 6.44 1.20 18.15
N ASP A 155 6.45 0.25 17.21
CA ASP A 155 7.65 -0.45 16.75
C ASP A 155 8.18 0.08 15.40
N ALA A 156 7.79 1.28 14.99
CA ALA A 156 8.12 1.83 13.67
C ALA A 156 9.65 1.92 13.43
N GLU A 157 10.43 2.28 14.44
CA GLU A 157 11.90 2.35 14.33
C GLU A 157 12.52 0.95 14.23
N LEU A 158 12.07 -0.01 15.04
CA LEU A 158 12.55 -1.39 14.99
C LEU A 158 12.23 -2.05 13.63
N ASN A 159 11.07 -1.76 13.08
CA ASN A 159 10.68 -2.27 11.78
C ASN A 159 11.43 -1.59 10.64
N ARG A 160 11.85 -0.32 10.80
CA ARG A 160 12.57 0.42 9.77
C ARG A 160 13.85 -0.29 9.33
N ASP A 161 14.69 -0.68 10.27
CA ASP A 161 15.96 -1.33 9.97
C ASP A 161 15.74 -2.68 9.28
N ALA A 162 14.73 -3.44 9.72
CA ALA A 162 14.35 -4.69 9.06
C ALA A 162 13.82 -4.48 7.64
N ILE A 163 13.05 -3.40 7.41
CA ILE A 163 12.53 -3.03 6.09
C ILE A 163 13.69 -2.61 5.17
N VAL A 164 14.65 -1.82 5.67
CA VAL A 164 15.84 -1.41 4.91
C VAL A 164 16.68 -2.62 4.54
N ASP A 165 16.97 -3.51 5.50
CA ASP A 165 17.75 -4.74 5.24
C ASP A 165 17.09 -5.61 4.17
N LEU A 166 15.78 -5.82 4.25
CA LEU A 166 15.02 -6.54 3.22
C LEU A 166 15.08 -5.83 1.86
N GLY A 167 14.88 -4.51 1.84
CA GLY A 167 14.94 -3.71 0.62
C GLY A 167 16.28 -3.83 -0.10
N LEU A 168 17.37 -3.70 0.64
CA LEU A 168 18.72 -3.80 0.10
C LEU A 168 19.09 -5.23 -0.32
N ARG A 169 18.79 -6.22 0.53
CA ARG A 169 19.15 -7.63 0.31
C ARG A 169 18.44 -8.26 -0.87
N TYR A 170 17.15 -7.92 -1.06
CA TYR A 170 16.33 -8.50 -2.12
C TYR A 170 16.02 -7.53 -3.27
N SER A 171 16.71 -6.39 -3.31
CA SER A 171 16.50 -5.34 -4.33
C SER A 171 15.03 -4.94 -4.46
N LEU A 172 14.41 -4.63 -3.32
CA LEU A 172 13.01 -4.20 -3.27
C LEU A 172 12.91 -2.69 -3.06
N LEU A 173 11.99 -2.07 -3.78
CA LEU A 173 11.57 -0.71 -3.52
C LEU A 173 10.71 -0.69 -2.25
N THR A 174 11.10 0.13 -1.27
CA THR A 174 10.37 0.29 0.00
C THR A 174 10.18 1.78 0.30
N GLN A 175 9.46 2.10 1.37
CA GLN A 175 9.37 3.51 1.82
C GLN A 175 10.72 4.11 2.27
N TYR A 176 11.75 3.29 2.48
CA TYR A 176 13.08 3.70 2.95
C TYR A 176 14.21 3.41 1.95
N THR A 177 13.92 2.72 0.83
CA THR A 177 14.91 2.38 -0.19
C THR A 177 14.38 2.74 -1.58
N SER A 178 15.28 3.20 -2.45
CA SER A 178 14.97 3.53 -3.84
C SER A 178 16.02 2.97 -4.78
N PHE A 179 15.66 2.86 -6.05
CA PHE A 179 16.63 2.58 -7.09
C PHE A 179 17.20 3.88 -7.65
N VAL A 180 18.51 3.91 -7.87
CA VAL A 180 19.19 5.01 -8.55
C VAL A 180 19.79 4.45 -9.84
N ALA A 181 19.40 5.02 -10.96
CA ALA A 181 20.09 4.77 -12.23
C ALA A 181 21.21 5.81 -12.36
N VAL A 182 22.44 5.35 -12.46
CA VAL A 182 23.60 6.20 -12.70
C VAL A 182 24.01 5.96 -14.15
N ASP A 183 23.93 7.00 -14.99
CA ASP A 183 24.52 6.99 -16.32
C ASP A 183 25.97 7.45 -16.19
N GLU A 184 26.91 6.55 -16.47
CA GLU A 184 28.34 6.85 -16.43
C GLU A 184 28.83 7.53 -17.72
N THR A 185 27.94 7.64 -18.72
CA THR A 185 28.27 8.32 -19.98
C THR A 185 28.28 9.83 -19.75
N VAL A 186 29.44 10.44 -19.82
CA VAL A 186 29.55 11.91 -19.75
C VAL A 186 28.92 12.51 -21.00
N VAL A 187 27.64 12.93 -20.89
CA VAL A 187 26.90 13.52 -22.02
C VAL A 187 27.35 14.95 -22.31
N ASN A 188 27.86 15.65 -21.30
CA ASN A 188 28.40 16.99 -21.44
C ASN A 188 29.79 17.05 -20.83
N PRO A 189 30.89 17.04 -21.68
CA PRO A 189 32.25 17.15 -21.19
C PRO A 189 32.62 18.56 -20.73
N ASP A 190 31.83 19.58 -21.10
CA ASP A 190 32.05 20.96 -20.69
C ASP A 190 31.31 21.24 -19.39
N ALA A 191 32.03 21.78 -18.39
CA ALA A 191 31.53 22.00 -17.04
C ALA A 191 30.39 23.06 -16.92
N ASP A 192 30.09 23.76 -18.01
CA ASP A 192 29.03 24.80 -18.06
C ASP A 192 27.65 24.19 -18.39
N ALA A 193 27.10 23.45 -17.46
CA ALA A 193 25.71 23.02 -17.57
C ALA A 193 24.78 24.18 -17.21
N THR A 194 23.98 24.62 -18.17
CA THR A 194 22.91 25.59 -17.89
C THR A 194 21.70 24.85 -17.34
N ASP A 195 21.29 25.19 -16.12
CA ASP A 195 20.10 24.63 -15.48
C ASP A 195 18.84 25.10 -16.24
N VAL A 196 18.25 24.21 -17.00
CA VAL A 196 16.97 24.47 -17.69
C VAL A 196 15.85 23.86 -16.88
N LYS A 197 15.02 24.71 -16.27
CA LYS A 197 13.78 24.28 -15.60
C LYS A 197 12.79 23.79 -16.65
N GLN A 198 12.75 22.50 -16.86
CA GLN A 198 11.81 21.86 -17.78
C GLN A 198 10.55 21.48 -17.00
N PRO A 199 9.38 22.08 -17.31
CA PRO A 199 8.15 21.66 -16.65
C PRO A 199 7.84 20.21 -17.02
N LEU A 200 7.38 19.44 -16.03
CA LEU A 200 6.89 18.08 -16.27
C LEU A 200 5.69 18.11 -17.22
N PRO A 201 5.55 17.12 -18.10
CA PRO A 201 4.36 17.01 -18.94
C PRO A 201 3.12 16.89 -18.08
N LEU A 202 2.05 17.55 -18.50
CA LEU A 202 0.77 17.52 -17.79
C LEU A 202 0.22 16.10 -17.75
N PRO A 203 -0.45 15.70 -16.65
CA PRO A 203 -1.19 14.46 -16.58
C PRO A 203 -2.23 14.38 -17.71
N GLN A 204 -2.47 13.16 -18.21
CA GLN A 204 -3.44 12.94 -19.28
C GLN A 204 -4.84 13.45 -18.89
N GLY A 205 -5.43 14.30 -19.73
CA GLY A 205 -6.75 14.90 -19.46
C GLY A 205 -6.75 16.22 -18.69
N VAL A 206 -5.58 16.73 -18.26
CA VAL A 206 -5.45 18.05 -17.64
C VAL A 206 -5.08 19.08 -18.70
N SER A 207 -5.92 20.11 -18.87
CA SER A 207 -5.65 21.21 -19.80
C SER A 207 -4.67 22.21 -19.18
N GLU A 208 -3.88 22.90 -20.03
CA GLU A 208 -2.98 23.97 -19.59
C GLU A 208 -3.72 25.12 -18.86
N LEU A 209 -5.02 25.28 -19.11
CA LEU A 209 -5.88 26.25 -18.43
C LEU A 209 -6.10 25.91 -16.93
N ALA A 210 -5.90 24.66 -16.53
CA ALA A 210 -5.97 24.25 -15.14
C ALA A 210 -4.71 24.66 -14.34
N LEU A 211 -3.62 25.02 -15.01
CA LEU A 211 -2.47 25.63 -14.40
C LEU A 211 -2.80 27.11 -14.20
N ALA A 212 -2.99 27.51 -12.94
CA ALA A 212 -3.16 28.92 -12.59
C ALA A 212 -1.97 29.70 -13.15
N ARG A 213 -2.14 30.38 -14.27
CA ARG A 213 -1.21 31.43 -14.65
C ARG A 213 -1.26 32.47 -13.53
N PRO A 214 -0.14 32.95 -13.03
CA PRO A 214 -0.16 34.11 -12.15
C PRO A 214 -0.85 35.24 -12.91
N VAL A 215 -2.13 35.44 -12.61
CA VAL A 215 -2.84 36.60 -13.09
C VAL A 215 -2.14 37.76 -12.40
N PRO A 216 -1.55 38.75 -13.11
CA PRO A 216 -1.02 39.89 -12.45
C PRO A 216 -2.17 40.52 -11.67
N GLU A 217 -2.06 40.43 -10.34
CA GLU A 217 -3.02 41.10 -9.48
C GLU A 217 -2.94 42.59 -9.83
N PRO A 218 -4.09 43.26 -10.07
CA PRO A 218 -4.06 44.70 -10.29
C PRO A 218 -3.32 45.30 -9.10
N GLU A 219 -2.19 45.91 -9.38
CA GLU A 219 -1.30 46.45 -8.35
C GLU A 219 -2.14 47.20 -7.32
N LEU A 220 -2.06 46.75 -6.07
CA LEU A 220 -2.77 47.39 -4.93
C LEU A 220 -2.64 48.92 -4.94
N GLY A 221 -1.57 49.44 -5.59
CA GLY A 221 -1.35 50.82 -5.88
C GLY A 221 -2.45 51.52 -6.66
N TRP A 222 -3.00 50.88 -7.70
CA TRP A 222 -4.11 51.45 -8.48
C TRP A 222 -5.42 51.47 -7.69
N LEU A 223 -5.67 50.46 -6.87
CA LEU A 223 -6.83 50.38 -5.97
C LEU A 223 -6.74 51.46 -4.87
N MET A 224 -5.55 51.68 -4.32
CA MET A 224 -5.31 52.74 -3.35
C MET A 224 -5.45 54.14 -3.97
N LEU A 225 -4.96 54.35 -5.20
CA LEU A 225 -5.15 55.63 -5.92
C LEU A 225 -6.63 55.90 -6.21
N LEU A 226 -7.41 54.90 -6.58
CA LEU A 226 -8.85 55.03 -6.78
C LEU A 226 -9.59 55.37 -5.48
N LEU A 227 -9.21 54.74 -4.37
CA LEU A 227 -9.76 55.02 -3.03
C LEU A 227 -9.41 56.46 -2.59
N VAL A 228 -8.16 56.88 -2.74
CA VAL A 228 -7.73 58.26 -2.40
C VAL A 228 -8.43 59.30 -3.29
N GLY A 229 -8.65 59.01 -4.58
CA GLY A 229 -9.41 59.84 -5.50
C GLY A 229 -10.87 60.00 -5.09
N LEU A 230 -11.53 58.91 -4.68
CA LEU A 230 -12.92 58.93 -4.22
C LEU A 230 -13.09 59.67 -2.91
N PHE A 231 -12.27 59.40 -1.88
CA PHE A 231 -12.34 60.07 -0.60
C PHE A 231 -11.83 61.50 -0.65
N GLY A 232 -10.79 61.80 -1.45
CA GLY A 232 -10.29 63.14 -1.68
C GLY A 232 -11.30 64.02 -2.41
N GLY A 233 -12.03 63.45 -3.37
CA GLY A 233 -13.11 64.15 -4.08
C GLY A 233 -14.27 64.55 -3.16
N GLU A 234 -14.71 63.65 -2.29
CA GLU A 234 -15.76 64.00 -1.29
C GLU A 234 -15.33 65.07 -0.31
N CYS A 235 -14.07 65.07 0.12
CA CYS A 235 -13.56 66.10 1.02
C CYS A 235 -13.48 67.51 0.37
N LEU A 236 -13.14 67.56 -0.92
CA LEU A 236 -13.12 68.82 -1.70
C LEU A 236 -14.53 69.33 -1.99
N ILE A 237 -15.50 68.46 -2.24
CA ILE A 237 -16.90 68.85 -2.47
C ILE A 237 -17.51 69.40 -1.17
N ARG A 238 -17.27 68.78 -0.04
CA ARG A 238 -17.74 69.24 1.29
C ARG A 238 -17.13 70.59 1.69
N ARG A 239 -15.88 70.83 1.36
CA ARG A 239 -15.22 72.18 1.63
C ARG A 239 -15.81 73.26 0.76
N ARG A 240 -16.28 73.03 -0.42
CA ARG A 240 -16.88 74.00 -1.32
C ARG A 240 -18.27 74.46 -0.85
N ASP A 241 -19.03 73.56 -0.21
CA ASP A 241 -20.37 73.88 0.32
C ASP A 241 -20.33 74.66 1.64
N HIS A 242 -19.26 74.53 2.43
CA HIS A 242 -19.11 75.30 3.67
C HIS A 242 -18.57 76.77 3.46
N GLY A 243 -18.11 77.11 2.27
CA GLY A 243 -17.61 78.46 1.94
C GLY A 243 -18.64 79.40 1.30
N ARG A 244 -19.90 78.94 1.19
CA ARG A 244 -21.02 79.69 0.59
C ARG A 244 -22.17 80.02 1.57
N ARG A 245 -21.86 80.13 2.85
CA ARG A 245 -22.81 80.76 3.82
C ARG A 245 -22.19 81.96 4.47
#